data_ee0d47dcfe56aad271fe99c51449a5b7
#
_entry.id   ee0d47dcfe56aad271fe99c51449a5b7
#
_cell.length_a   1.000
_cell.length_b   1.000
_cell.length_c   1.000
_cell.angle_alpha   90.00
_cell.angle_beta   90.00
_cell.angle_gamma   90.00
#
_symmetry.space_group_name_H-M   'P 1'
#
loop_
_entity.id
_entity.type
_entity.pdbx_description
1 polymer ?
#
loop_
_entity_poly.entity_id
_entity_poly.type
_entity_poly.pdbx_seq_one_letter_code
_entity_poly.pdbx_strand_id
1 'polypeptide(L)'
;MAETKSDARYKWVMLGLLAFTYFLMHATRQIFNASLPDIKASLPGTSDAQWGFTRTAFLFAYGLAVPLAGIAADMLRRKWVVVVGALLFSASVLGTGFVDGFIGMLVMYGLMNGIGQCMIPASSSSLIAQYHHETRSTALSIYQTGLYFGIIVSSVLAGFLGGHSQEGWRWAFWGFGAIGVVWTVVLCVFMRDTPPLLLNHRAGEMERASFKEACLAMISKPTAVLLTIAFGLLVFGSNCFRTFMPLFLRIPAVEGGFGLEGGPAAFHAVFWFYVGSFIGIASGARLSDRLVHRFPAIRINMLWIGLAISAPAMAAMVYMPSLPLCCLMMFVFGIGGGLFDCSLYSGLFEVVAPRYRAAAMGVYLCGAFIIGSPATAVLGYVGQHFSYQHGIALFGGTYAIAAIAVIAARVFSFHHDRIDQAQ
;
A
#
# COMPACT_ATOMS: atom_id res chain seq x y z
N MET A 1 37.04 1.73 1.32
CA MET A 1 37.30 0.77 2.42
C MET A 1 36.87 -0.60 1.93
N ALA A 2 37.74 -1.60 1.97
CA ALA A 2 37.38 -2.96 1.57
C ALA A 2 36.29 -3.51 2.50
N GLU A 3 35.19 -3.98 1.94
CA GLU A 3 34.09 -4.61 2.66
C GLU A 3 34.63 -5.86 3.36
N THR A 4 34.54 -5.94 4.68
CA THR A 4 34.97 -7.14 5.38
C THR A 4 34.03 -8.30 5.05
N LYS A 5 34.52 -9.56 5.04
CA LYS A 5 33.65 -10.74 4.81
C LYS A 5 32.47 -10.80 5.78
N SER A 6 32.59 -10.21 6.96
CA SER A 6 31.52 -10.06 7.96
C SER A 6 30.44 -9.09 7.48
N ASP A 7 30.81 -7.96 6.91
CA ASP A 7 29.85 -6.96 6.43
C ASP A 7 29.10 -7.42 5.17
N ALA A 8 29.79 -8.16 4.30
CA ALA A 8 29.20 -8.79 3.12
C ALA A 8 28.11 -9.83 3.45
N ARG A 9 28.23 -10.54 4.59
CA ARG A 9 27.17 -11.46 5.06
C ARG A 9 26.06 -10.71 5.80
N TYR A 10 26.41 -9.70 6.56
CA TYR A 10 25.45 -8.97 7.38
C TYR A 10 24.43 -8.19 6.53
N LYS A 11 24.79 -7.68 5.36
CA LYS A 11 23.82 -7.00 4.46
C LYS A 11 22.63 -7.90 4.10
N TRP A 12 22.84 -9.21 3.88
CA TRP A 12 21.75 -10.16 3.59
C TRP A 12 20.92 -10.48 4.83
N VAL A 13 21.54 -10.52 6.02
CA VAL A 13 20.81 -10.66 7.29
C VAL A 13 19.91 -9.45 7.51
N MET A 14 20.46 -8.24 7.32
CA MET A 14 19.67 -6.99 7.41
C MET A 14 18.50 -7.00 6.42
N LEU A 15 18.72 -7.42 5.18
CA LEU A 15 17.68 -7.55 4.18
C LEU A 15 16.58 -8.52 4.62
N GLY A 16 16.97 -9.69 5.15
CA GLY A 16 16.03 -10.69 5.67
C GLY A 16 15.18 -10.15 6.82
N LEU A 17 15.82 -9.44 7.79
CA LEU A 17 15.13 -8.80 8.89
C LEU A 17 14.10 -7.78 8.40
N LEU A 18 14.47 -6.91 7.47
CA LEU A 18 13.59 -5.88 6.93
C LEU A 18 12.49 -6.46 6.03
N ALA A 19 12.80 -7.46 5.21
CA ALA A 19 11.82 -8.13 4.34
C ALA A 19 10.75 -8.86 5.17
N PHE A 20 11.13 -9.52 6.26
CA PHE A 20 10.15 -10.16 7.15
C PHE A 20 9.34 -9.12 7.96
N THR A 21 9.95 -8.00 8.35
CA THR A 21 9.20 -6.86 8.95
C THR A 21 8.14 -6.35 7.98
N TYR A 22 8.49 -6.22 6.71
CA TYR A 22 7.58 -5.75 5.66
C TYR A 22 6.48 -6.78 5.37
N PHE A 23 6.83 -8.07 5.40
CA PHE A 23 5.86 -9.17 5.36
C PHE A 23 4.84 -9.03 6.51
N LEU A 24 5.30 -8.94 7.76
CA LEU A 24 4.42 -8.80 8.93
C LEU A 24 3.55 -7.55 8.85
N MET A 25 4.12 -6.41 8.43
CA MET A 25 3.39 -5.16 8.26
C MET A 25 2.21 -5.33 7.29
N HIS A 26 2.43 -5.95 6.14
CA HIS A 26 1.37 -6.16 5.15
C HIS A 26 0.41 -7.29 5.54
N ALA A 27 0.91 -8.32 6.21
CA ALA A 27 0.09 -9.37 6.78
C ALA A 27 -0.92 -8.81 7.80
N THR A 28 -0.45 -8.02 8.76
CA THR A 28 -1.32 -7.40 9.78
C THR A 28 -2.32 -6.40 9.20
N ARG A 29 -1.95 -5.72 8.12
CA ARG A 29 -2.87 -4.84 7.38
C ARG A 29 -4.01 -5.62 6.71
N GLN A 30 -3.70 -6.78 6.17
CA GLN A 30 -4.66 -7.58 5.40
C GLN A 30 -5.57 -8.45 6.28
N ILE A 31 -5.14 -8.83 7.49
CA ILE A 31 -5.96 -9.59 8.43
C ILE A 31 -7.32 -8.94 8.65
N PHE A 32 -7.36 -7.63 8.88
CA PHE A 32 -8.60 -6.89 9.07
C PHE A 32 -9.56 -7.06 7.88
N ASN A 33 -9.05 -6.91 6.65
CA ASN A 33 -9.87 -7.04 5.45
C ASN A 33 -10.43 -8.46 5.30
N ALA A 34 -9.61 -9.48 5.54
CA ALA A 34 -10.00 -10.89 5.42
C ALA A 34 -10.96 -11.31 6.53
N SER A 35 -10.79 -10.79 7.75
CA SER A 35 -11.63 -11.10 8.92
C SER A 35 -12.87 -10.20 9.04
N LEU A 36 -13.02 -9.19 8.18
CA LEU A 36 -14.13 -8.23 8.30
C LEU A 36 -15.52 -8.88 8.38
N PRO A 37 -15.85 -9.93 7.57
CA PRO A 37 -17.13 -10.62 7.69
C PRO A 37 -17.35 -11.23 9.08
N ASP A 38 -16.31 -11.85 9.64
CA ASP A 38 -16.37 -12.55 10.93
C ASP A 38 -16.43 -11.57 12.10
N ILE A 39 -15.69 -10.46 12.02
CA ILE A 39 -15.76 -9.33 12.97
C ILE A 39 -17.19 -8.78 13.02
N LYS A 40 -17.82 -8.55 11.85
CA LYS A 40 -19.21 -8.09 11.76
C LYS A 40 -20.20 -9.07 12.40
N ALA A 41 -20.00 -10.35 12.19
CA ALA A 41 -20.86 -11.38 12.78
C ALA A 41 -20.73 -11.47 14.32
N SER A 42 -19.52 -11.24 14.85
CA SER A 42 -19.23 -11.36 16.29
C SER A 42 -19.54 -10.10 17.10
N LEU A 43 -19.65 -8.93 16.47
CA LEU A 43 -19.91 -7.64 17.10
C LEU A 43 -21.22 -7.02 16.60
N PRO A 44 -22.38 -7.59 16.98
CA PRO A 44 -23.68 -7.08 16.56
C PRO A 44 -23.93 -5.66 17.08
N GLY A 45 -24.63 -4.84 16.31
CA GLY A 45 -24.92 -3.43 16.65
C GLY A 45 -23.93 -2.43 16.06
N THR A 46 -22.93 -2.88 15.31
CA THR A 46 -22.03 -2.00 14.56
C THR A 46 -22.42 -1.93 13.08
N SER A 47 -22.37 -0.75 12.52
CA SER A 47 -22.73 -0.53 11.11
C SER A 47 -21.53 -0.78 10.16
N ASP A 48 -21.82 -1.10 8.90
CA ASP A 48 -20.80 -1.23 7.86
C ASP A 48 -20.01 0.06 7.63
N ALA A 49 -20.67 1.21 7.82
CA ALA A 49 -20.03 2.50 7.77
C ALA A 49 -18.97 2.67 8.89
N GLN A 50 -19.23 2.17 10.11
CA GLN A 50 -18.26 2.20 11.20
C GLN A 50 -17.02 1.34 10.91
N TRP A 51 -17.20 0.17 10.33
CA TRP A 51 -16.06 -0.68 9.90
C TRP A 51 -15.27 -0.04 8.77
N GLY A 52 -15.97 0.54 7.79
CA GLY A 52 -15.34 1.34 6.75
C GLY A 52 -14.58 2.54 7.33
N PHE A 53 -15.14 3.21 8.35
CA PHE A 53 -14.49 4.33 9.05
C PHE A 53 -13.22 3.90 9.80
N THR A 54 -13.21 2.73 10.42
CA THR A 54 -11.98 2.18 11.04
C THR A 54 -10.84 2.07 10.02
N ARG A 55 -11.15 1.59 8.82
CA ARG A 55 -10.17 1.50 7.73
C ARG A 55 -9.76 2.87 7.19
N THR A 56 -10.72 3.80 7.10
CA THR A 56 -10.46 5.19 6.76
C THR A 56 -9.49 5.84 7.76
N ALA A 57 -9.73 5.66 9.06
CA ALA A 57 -8.87 6.17 10.13
C ALA A 57 -7.44 5.62 10.03
N PHE A 58 -7.30 4.33 9.70
CA PHE A 58 -5.98 3.73 9.46
C PHE A 58 -5.23 4.42 8.31
N LEU A 59 -5.88 4.61 7.16
CA LEU A 59 -5.25 5.22 5.99
C LEU A 59 -4.94 6.70 6.21
N PHE A 60 -5.83 7.39 6.90
CA PHE A 60 -5.67 8.80 7.23
C PHE A 60 -4.51 9.00 8.22
N ALA A 61 -4.47 8.21 9.30
CA ALA A 61 -3.37 8.23 10.27
C ALA A 61 -2.03 7.88 9.61
N TYR A 62 -2.02 6.84 8.77
CA TYR A 62 -0.85 6.47 7.98
C TYR A 62 -0.38 7.62 7.09
N GLY A 63 -1.29 8.20 6.27
CA GLY A 63 -0.98 9.27 5.33
C GLY A 63 -0.41 10.53 6.01
N LEU A 64 -1.06 10.98 7.10
CA LEU A 64 -0.58 12.13 7.88
C LEU A 64 0.76 11.89 8.56
N ALA A 65 1.02 10.66 8.99
CA ALA A 65 2.25 10.33 9.69
C ALA A 65 3.43 10.05 8.74
N VAL A 66 3.21 9.78 7.45
CA VAL A 66 4.30 9.50 6.47
C VAL A 66 5.35 10.61 6.41
N PRO A 67 5.01 11.91 6.30
CA PRO A 67 6.03 12.97 6.30
C PRO A 67 6.81 13.03 7.60
N LEU A 68 6.14 12.83 8.74
CA LEU A 68 6.78 12.83 10.06
C LEU A 68 7.72 11.63 10.22
N ALA A 69 7.31 10.46 9.73
CA ALA A 69 8.15 9.26 9.71
C ALA A 69 9.39 9.44 8.83
N GLY A 70 9.26 10.14 7.70
CA GLY A 70 10.40 10.52 6.85
C GLY A 70 11.39 11.41 7.58
N ILE A 71 10.92 12.45 8.25
CA ILE A 71 11.75 13.34 9.09
C ILE A 71 12.41 12.57 10.22
N ALA A 72 11.65 11.71 10.92
CA ALA A 72 12.18 10.88 11.99
C ALA A 72 13.29 9.94 11.49
N ALA A 73 13.12 9.34 10.30
CA ALA A 73 14.12 8.47 9.68
C ALA A 73 15.42 9.22 9.30
N ASP A 74 15.33 10.51 9.06
CA ASP A 74 16.49 11.38 8.75
C ASP A 74 17.18 11.92 10.01
N MET A 75 16.42 12.24 11.06
CA MET A 75 16.92 12.84 12.31
C MET A 75 17.38 11.81 13.34
N LEU A 76 16.71 10.66 13.37
CA LEU A 76 16.95 9.60 14.36
C LEU A 76 17.75 8.44 13.73
N ARG A 77 18.26 7.58 14.58
CA ARG A 77 18.88 6.33 14.15
C ARG A 77 17.81 5.42 13.56
N ARG A 78 17.93 5.06 12.29
CA ARG A 78 16.92 4.32 11.52
C ARG A 78 16.52 2.99 12.13
N LYS A 79 17.45 2.33 12.82
CA LYS A 79 17.15 1.12 13.61
C LYS A 79 15.97 1.38 14.56
N TRP A 80 16.06 2.44 15.36
CA TRP A 80 15.04 2.71 16.37
C TRP A 80 13.71 3.15 15.76
N VAL A 81 13.73 3.83 14.62
CA VAL A 81 12.49 4.17 13.89
C VAL A 81 11.79 2.89 13.44
N VAL A 82 12.53 1.90 12.87
CA VAL A 82 11.97 0.61 12.48
C VAL A 82 11.47 -0.17 13.70
N VAL A 83 12.24 -0.24 14.78
CA VAL A 83 11.89 -0.98 16.00
C VAL A 83 10.63 -0.40 16.67
N VAL A 84 10.56 0.92 16.83
CA VAL A 84 9.39 1.59 17.42
C VAL A 84 8.16 1.40 16.52
N GLY A 85 8.31 1.56 15.22
CA GLY A 85 7.24 1.30 14.27
C GLY A 85 6.74 -0.15 14.33
N ALA A 86 7.68 -1.12 14.39
CA ALA A 86 7.36 -2.54 14.51
C ALA A 86 6.63 -2.85 15.84
N LEU A 87 7.08 -2.27 16.95
CA LEU A 87 6.43 -2.43 18.24
C LEU A 87 5.01 -1.87 18.23
N LEU A 88 4.85 -0.64 17.73
CA LEU A 88 3.54 0.04 17.69
C LEU A 88 2.53 -0.74 16.86
N PHE A 89 2.86 -1.15 15.63
CA PHE A 89 1.90 -1.90 14.83
C PHE A 89 1.64 -3.30 15.39
N SER A 90 2.64 -3.98 15.93
CA SER A 90 2.48 -5.32 16.49
C SER A 90 1.64 -5.32 17.77
N ALA A 91 1.93 -4.39 18.69
CA ALA A 91 1.15 -4.21 19.91
C ALA A 91 -0.29 -3.79 19.61
N SER A 92 -0.50 -2.92 18.62
CA SER A 92 -1.84 -2.51 18.20
C SER A 92 -2.64 -3.68 17.61
N VAL A 93 -2.01 -4.53 16.80
CA VAL A 93 -2.65 -5.73 16.23
C VAL A 93 -2.99 -6.73 17.33
N LEU A 94 -2.05 -7.00 18.25
CA LEU A 94 -2.29 -7.87 19.40
C LEU A 94 -3.45 -7.33 20.26
N GLY A 95 -3.45 -6.03 20.56
CA GLY A 95 -4.51 -5.35 21.31
C GLY A 95 -5.86 -5.39 20.61
N THR A 96 -5.88 -5.34 19.27
CA THR A 96 -7.12 -5.44 18.48
C THR A 96 -7.85 -6.78 18.74
N GLY A 97 -7.13 -7.86 18.98
CA GLY A 97 -7.73 -9.15 19.33
C GLY A 97 -8.51 -9.17 20.65
N PHE A 98 -8.29 -8.20 21.55
CA PHE A 98 -9.00 -8.07 22.82
C PHE A 98 -10.13 -7.04 22.82
N VAL A 99 -10.42 -6.45 21.68
CA VAL A 99 -11.42 -5.39 21.56
C VAL A 99 -12.83 -5.98 21.41
N ASP A 100 -13.80 -5.40 22.13
CA ASP A 100 -15.19 -5.81 22.12
C ASP A 100 -16.14 -4.77 21.50
N GLY A 101 -15.60 -3.72 20.84
CA GLY A 101 -16.44 -2.68 20.25
C GLY A 101 -15.71 -1.76 19.26
N PHE A 102 -16.50 -0.94 18.57
CA PHE A 102 -16.04 -0.05 17.52
C PHE A 102 -14.93 0.90 17.96
N ILE A 103 -15.04 1.56 19.12
CA ILE A 103 -14.06 2.56 19.59
C ILE A 103 -12.69 1.92 19.80
N GLY A 104 -12.65 0.76 20.46
CA GLY A 104 -11.39 0.02 20.66
C GLY A 104 -10.74 -0.38 19.33
N MET A 105 -11.55 -0.86 18.37
CA MET A 105 -11.09 -1.19 17.01
C MET A 105 -10.55 0.04 16.28
N LEU A 106 -11.23 1.17 16.38
CA LEU A 106 -10.81 2.43 15.80
C LEU A 106 -9.46 2.91 16.34
N VAL A 107 -9.28 2.85 17.66
CA VAL A 107 -8.05 3.30 18.30
C VAL A 107 -6.90 2.32 18.01
N MET A 108 -7.10 1.04 18.29
CA MET A 108 -6.04 0.03 18.16
C MET A 108 -5.70 -0.20 16.69
N TYR A 109 -6.65 -0.68 15.88
CA TYR A 109 -6.37 -0.99 14.49
C TYR A 109 -6.34 0.27 13.61
N GLY A 110 -7.26 1.21 13.79
CA GLY A 110 -7.33 2.42 12.96
C GLY A 110 -6.12 3.34 13.20
N LEU A 111 -5.98 3.90 14.37
CA LEU A 111 -5.00 4.96 14.62
C LEU A 111 -3.61 4.41 14.92
N MET A 112 -3.46 3.56 15.96
CA MET A 112 -2.14 3.09 16.40
C MET A 112 -1.43 2.25 15.35
N ASN A 113 -2.15 1.35 14.69
CA ASN A 113 -1.58 0.53 13.61
C ASN A 113 -1.14 1.39 12.41
N GLY A 114 -1.94 2.40 12.02
CA GLY A 114 -1.60 3.33 10.95
C GLY A 114 -0.31 4.10 11.22
N ILE A 115 -0.18 4.67 12.42
CA ILE A 115 1.02 5.40 12.85
C ILE A 115 2.25 4.46 12.94
N GLY A 116 2.11 3.25 13.50
CA GLY A 116 3.22 2.31 13.59
C GLY A 116 3.74 1.87 12.22
N GLN A 117 2.84 1.59 11.29
CA GLN A 117 3.22 1.10 9.96
C GLN A 117 3.88 2.15 9.06
N CYS A 118 3.54 3.43 9.19
CA CYS A 118 4.15 4.47 8.34
C CYS A 118 5.66 4.64 8.55
N MET A 119 6.19 4.23 9.72
CA MET A 119 7.60 4.36 10.08
C MET A 119 8.50 3.34 9.34
N ILE A 120 7.93 2.24 8.83
CA ILE A 120 8.71 1.11 8.29
C ILE A 120 9.26 1.37 6.87
N PRO A 121 8.46 1.76 5.84
CA PRO A 121 8.91 1.74 4.45
C PRO A 121 10.08 2.69 4.17
N ALA A 122 10.01 3.93 4.66
CA ALA A 122 11.05 4.94 4.43
C ALA A 122 12.38 4.55 5.08
N SER A 123 12.34 4.12 6.35
CA SER A 123 13.52 3.71 7.10
C SER A 123 14.14 2.44 6.52
N SER A 124 13.32 1.44 6.18
CA SER A 124 13.78 0.16 5.63
C SER A 124 14.42 0.32 4.25
N SER A 125 13.77 1.00 3.32
CA SER A 125 14.31 1.20 1.97
C SER A 125 15.61 2.01 1.99
N SER A 126 15.73 2.96 2.91
CA SER A 126 16.94 3.74 3.10
C SER A 126 18.10 2.89 3.68
N LEU A 127 17.82 2.01 4.66
CA LEU A 127 18.80 1.06 5.18
C LEU A 127 19.26 0.09 4.10
N ILE A 128 18.34 -0.50 3.33
CA ILE A 128 18.67 -1.39 2.22
C ILE A 128 19.58 -0.67 1.22
N ALA A 129 19.28 0.57 0.87
CA ALA A 129 20.10 1.36 -0.06
C ALA A 129 21.51 1.62 0.46
N GLN A 130 21.71 1.71 1.79
CA GLN A 130 23.02 1.90 2.42
C GLN A 130 23.87 0.62 2.45
N TYR A 131 23.25 -0.53 2.70
CA TYR A 131 23.96 -1.80 2.79
C TYR A 131 24.18 -2.47 1.41
N HIS A 132 23.36 -2.17 0.41
CA HIS A 132 23.35 -2.81 -0.91
C HIS A 132 23.66 -1.80 -2.04
N HIS A 133 24.89 -1.26 -2.08
CA HIS A 133 25.29 -0.29 -3.13
C HIS A 133 25.19 -0.89 -4.54
N GLU A 134 25.81 -2.06 -4.76
CA GLU A 134 25.86 -2.73 -6.07
C GLU A 134 24.59 -3.56 -6.36
N THR A 135 23.96 -4.12 -5.34
CA THR A 135 22.79 -5.03 -5.46
C THR A 135 21.49 -4.37 -5.00
N ARG A 136 21.41 -3.03 -5.03
CA ARG A 136 20.27 -2.27 -4.48
C ARG A 136 18.94 -2.66 -5.10
N SER A 137 18.88 -2.80 -6.43
CA SER A 137 17.65 -3.15 -7.14
C SER A 137 17.16 -4.55 -6.73
N THR A 138 18.07 -5.54 -6.71
CA THR A 138 17.75 -6.90 -6.29
C THR A 138 17.28 -6.94 -4.83
N ALA A 139 17.96 -6.23 -3.93
CA ALA A 139 17.60 -6.18 -2.52
C ALA A 139 16.21 -5.54 -2.29
N LEU A 140 15.92 -4.45 -2.98
CA LEU A 140 14.59 -3.82 -2.92
C LEU A 140 13.51 -4.72 -3.52
N SER A 141 13.80 -5.49 -4.56
CA SER A 141 12.86 -6.47 -5.12
C SER A 141 12.55 -7.59 -4.13
N ILE A 142 13.56 -8.14 -3.43
CA ILE A 142 13.38 -9.13 -2.37
C ILE A 142 12.55 -8.54 -1.21
N TYR A 143 12.83 -7.31 -0.81
CA TYR A 143 12.04 -6.61 0.20
C TYR A 143 10.58 -6.48 -0.21
N GLN A 144 10.31 -6.12 -1.47
CA GLN A 144 8.95 -5.98 -2.01
C GLN A 144 8.19 -7.32 -2.10
N THR A 145 8.88 -8.46 -2.28
CA THR A 145 8.18 -9.76 -2.25
C THR A 145 7.54 -10.04 -0.89
N GLY A 146 8.09 -9.51 0.20
CA GLY A 146 7.49 -9.58 1.53
C GLY A 146 6.05 -9.03 1.57
N LEU A 147 5.75 -7.98 0.81
CA LEU A 147 4.41 -7.43 0.68
C LEU A 147 3.42 -8.47 0.11
N TYR A 148 3.75 -9.07 -1.03
CA TYR A 148 2.85 -10.01 -1.71
C TYR A 148 2.62 -11.26 -0.88
N PHE A 149 3.68 -11.86 -0.34
CA PHE A 149 3.58 -13.01 0.56
C PHE A 149 2.79 -12.67 1.83
N GLY A 150 3.04 -11.51 2.43
CA GLY A 150 2.33 -11.05 3.62
C GLY A 150 0.82 -10.99 3.40
N ILE A 151 0.39 -10.40 2.29
CA ILE A 151 -1.03 -10.24 1.97
C ILE A 151 -1.68 -11.61 1.66
N ILE A 152 -1.06 -12.45 0.84
CA ILE A 152 -1.63 -13.74 0.45
C ILE A 152 -1.75 -14.67 1.65
N VAL A 153 -0.64 -14.88 2.38
CA VAL A 153 -0.59 -15.79 3.52
C VAL A 153 -1.57 -15.37 4.62
N SER A 154 -1.58 -14.10 4.97
CA SER A 154 -2.45 -13.60 6.03
C SER A 154 -3.93 -13.62 5.65
N SER A 155 -4.28 -13.36 4.39
CA SER A 155 -5.66 -13.48 3.91
C SER A 155 -6.20 -14.89 4.08
N VAL A 156 -5.42 -15.88 3.63
CA VAL A 156 -5.81 -17.29 3.72
C VAL A 156 -5.94 -17.73 5.17
N LEU A 157 -4.93 -17.44 6.01
CA LEU A 157 -4.94 -17.81 7.42
C LEU A 157 -6.08 -17.13 8.19
N ALA A 158 -6.31 -15.84 7.98
CA ALA A 158 -7.38 -15.11 8.64
C ALA A 158 -8.77 -15.61 8.21
N GLY A 159 -8.96 -15.85 6.91
CA GLY A 159 -10.23 -16.39 6.41
C GLY A 159 -10.50 -17.82 6.88
N PHE A 160 -9.44 -18.64 7.03
CA PHE A 160 -9.56 -20.00 7.56
C PHE A 160 -9.88 -19.99 9.06
N LEU A 161 -9.17 -19.20 9.86
CA LEU A 161 -9.38 -19.12 11.30
C LEU A 161 -10.76 -18.54 11.65
N GLY A 162 -11.22 -17.51 10.92
CA GLY A 162 -12.54 -16.91 11.11
C GLY A 162 -13.68 -17.90 10.90
N GLY A 163 -13.57 -18.78 9.90
CA GLY A 163 -14.60 -19.78 9.60
C GLY A 163 -14.82 -20.88 10.65
N HIS A 164 -13.93 -21.03 11.64
CA HIS A 164 -14.00 -22.10 12.64
C HIS A 164 -14.83 -21.76 13.88
N SER A 165 -14.99 -20.48 14.23
CA SER A 165 -15.79 -20.03 15.36
C SER A 165 -16.18 -18.57 15.22
N GLN A 166 -17.23 -18.14 15.95
CA GLN A 166 -17.67 -16.72 15.94
C GLN A 166 -16.56 -15.75 16.36
N GLU A 167 -15.61 -16.20 17.19
CA GLU A 167 -14.46 -15.41 17.65
C GLU A 167 -13.13 -15.82 16.98
N GLY A 168 -13.18 -16.65 15.94
CA GLY A 168 -12.00 -17.18 15.25
C GLY A 168 -11.10 -16.09 14.67
N TRP A 169 -11.65 -14.95 14.28
CA TRP A 169 -10.89 -13.80 13.81
C TRP A 169 -9.87 -13.26 14.82
N ARG A 170 -10.16 -13.36 16.15
CA ARG A 170 -9.25 -12.91 17.23
C ARG A 170 -7.94 -13.68 17.23
N TRP A 171 -7.99 -14.99 16.91
CA TRP A 171 -6.79 -15.82 16.82
C TRP A 171 -5.80 -15.33 15.76
N ALA A 172 -6.31 -14.79 14.64
CA ALA A 172 -5.45 -14.19 13.62
C ALA A 172 -4.75 -12.93 14.17
N PHE A 173 -5.47 -12.05 14.87
CA PHE A 173 -4.91 -10.85 15.47
C PHE A 173 -3.91 -11.18 16.60
N TRP A 174 -4.25 -12.10 17.50
CA TRP A 174 -3.34 -12.55 18.56
C TRP A 174 -2.09 -13.21 17.99
N GLY A 175 -2.24 -14.11 17.02
CA GLY A 175 -1.13 -14.84 16.41
C GLY A 175 -0.14 -13.91 15.72
N PHE A 176 -0.62 -13.11 14.77
CA PHE A 176 0.25 -12.17 14.04
C PHE A 176 0.78 -11.03 14.93
N GLY A 177 -0.02 -10.56 15.88
CA GLY A 177 0.40 -9.56 16.85
C GLY A 177 1.52 -10.09 17.77
N ALA A 178 1.36 -11.30 18.31
CA ALA A 178 2.38 -11.94 19.16
C ALA A 178 3.68 -12.21 18.37
N ILE A 179 3.58 -12.76 17.15
CA ILE A 179 4.75 -12.95 16.27
C ILE A 179 5.43 -11.60 16.03
N GLY A 180 4.68 -10.53 15.79
CA GLY A 180 5.23 -9.20 15.57
C GLY A 180 5.94 -8.62 16.79
N VAL A 181 5.40 -8.82 17.99
CA VAL A 181 6.05 -8.39 19.25
C VAL A 181 7.36 -9.15 19.47
N VAL A 182 7.35 -10.49 19.31
CA VAL A 182 8.57 -11.31 19.40
C VAL A 182 9.58 -10.87 18.33
N TRP A 183 9.10 -10.61 17.09
CA TRP A 183 9.95 -10.12 16.02
C TRP A 183 10.58 -8.76 16.34
N THR A 184 9.88 -7.89 17.03
CA THR A 184 10.44 -6.61 17.48
C THR A 184 11.63 -6.80 18.42
N VAL A 185 11.59 -7.80 19.30
CA VAL A 185 12.76 -8.15 20.13
C VAL A 185 13.91 -8.65 19.26
N VAL A 186 13.63 -9.48 18.25
CA VAL A 186 14.66 -9.92 17.27
C VAL A 186 15.29 -8.72 16.57
N LEU A 187 14.50 -7.73 16.13
CA LEU A 187 15.02 -6.51 15.52
C LEU A 187 15.91 -5.71 16.49
N CYS A 188 15.49 -5.58 17.75
CA CYS A 188 16.30 -4.90 18.77
C CYS A 188 17.69 -5.54 18.93
N VAL A 189 17.78 -6.85 18.92
CA VAL A 189 19.02 -7.60 19.18
C VAL A 189 19.90 -7.66 17.92
N PHE A 190 19.32 -8.08 16.79
CA PHE A 190 20.13 -8.43 15.59
C PHE A 190 20.33 -7.26 14.63
N MET A 191 19.51 -6.21 14.67
CA MET A 191 19.66 -5.07 13.80
C MET A 191 20.80 -4.17 14.29
N ARG A 192 21.83 -3.95 13.46
CA ARG A 192 22.91 -3.02 13.79
C ARG A 192 22.45 -1.59 13.67
N ASP A 193 22.98 -0.76 14.55
CA ASP A 193 22.68 0.67 14.58
C ASP A 193 23.42 1.39 13.45
N THR A 194 22.74 2.32 12.80
CA THR A 194 23.33 3.18 11.77
C THR A 194 23.26 4.64 12.20
N PRO A 195 24.33 5.41 12.05
CA PRO A 195 24.31 6.83 12.42
C PRO A 195 23.28 7.58 11.57
N PRO A 196 22.65 8.62 12.13
CA PRO A 196 21.75 9.51 11.38
C PRO A 196 22.49 10.15 10.20
N LEU A 197 21.80 10.30 9.08
CA LEU A 197 22.37 10.96 7.87
C LEU A 197 22.85 12.38 8.13
N LEU A 198 22.22 13.11 9.06
CA LEU A 198 22.60 14.47 9.43
C LEU A 198 23.96 14.55 10.15
N LEU A 199 24.43 13.46 10.75
CA LEU A 199 25.76 13.42 11.37
C LEU A 199 26.88 13.13 10.36
N ASN A 200 26.56 12.66 9.17
CA ASN A 200 27.51 12.45 8.09
C ASN A 200 27.65 13.73 7.23
N HIS A 201 28.20 14.80 7.78
CA HIS A 201 28.56 16.05 7.08
C HIS A 201 29.54 15.89 5.91
N ARG A 202 29.87 14.67 5.47
CA ARG A 202 30.80 14.38 4.36
C ARG A 202 30.14 13.89 3.07
N ALA A 203 28.84 13.65 3.05
CA ALA A 203 28.11 13.44 1.79
C ALA A 203 27.65 14.81 1.30
N GLY A 204 28.37 15.35 0.33
CA GLY A 204 28.30 16.71 -0.19
C GLY A 204 26.94 17.41 -0.10
N GLU A 205 27.01 18.67 0.17
CA GLU A 205 26.01 19.72 0.31
C GLU A 205 24.87 19.70 -0.72
N MET A 206 24.07 18.66 -0.73
CA MET A 206 22.76 18.76 -1.35
C MET A 206 21.82 19.27 -0.25
N GLU A 207 21.66 20.58 -0.20
CA GLU A 207 20.69 21.30 0.64
C GLU A 207 19.35 20.56 0.55
N ARG A 208 18.96 19.88 1.65
CA ARG A 208 17.73 19.10 1.65
C ARG A 208 16.56 20.07 1.63
N ALA A 209 15.78 20.00 0.56
CA ALA A 209 14.58 20.78 0.46
C ALA A 209 13.64 20.50 1.64
N SER A 210 13.13 21.56 2.24
CA SER A 210 12.12 21.48 3.29
C SER A 210 10.85 20.83 2.73
N PHE A 211 10.10 20.11 3.58
CA PHE A 211 8.78 19.57 3.21
C PHE A 211 7.85 20.68 2.65
N LYS A 212 7.90 21.87 3.23
CA LYS A 212 7.14 23.04 2.74
C LYS A 212 7.55 23.45 1.32
N GLU A 213 8.84 23.47 1.03
CA GLU A 213 9.34 23.79 -0.32
C GLU A 213 8.93 22.72 -1.34
N ALA A 214 8.95 21.44 -0.95
CA ALA A 214 8.47 20.36 -1.80
C ALA A 214 6.96 20.46 -2.06
N CYS A 215 6.15 20.81 -1.06
CA CYS A 215 4.73 21.08 -1.23
C CYS A 215 4.51 22.23 -2.24
N LEU A 216 5.20 23.34 -2.08
CA LEU A 216 5.10 24.49 -2.99
C LEU A 216 5.55 24.11 -4.41
N ALA A 217 6.65 23.37 -4.54
CA ALA A 217 7.15 22.89 -5.83
C ALA A 217 6.17 21.94 -6.52
N MET A 218 5.42 21.12 -5.78
CA MET A 218 4.39 20.25 -6.34
C MET A 218 3.12 21.00 -6.72
N ILE A 219 2.64 21.90 -5.85
CA ILE A 219 1.41 22.67 -6.10
C ILE A 219 1.59 23.63 -7.28
N SER A 220 2.78 24.18 -7.47
CA SER A 220 3.11 25.05 -8.62
C SER A 220 3.08 24.33 -9.98
N LYS A 221 3.03 22.98 -9.98
CA LYS A 221 3.07 22.17 -11.17
C LYS A 221 1.73 21.41 -11.36
N PRO A 222 0.86 21.86 -12.29
CA PRO A 222 -0.44 21.21 -12.51
C PRO A 222 -0.33 19.70 -12.78
N THR A 223 0.72 19.25 -13.48
CA THR A 223 0.98 17.83 -13.70
C THR A 223 1.16 17.05 -12.39
N ALA A 224 1.96 17.57 -11.45
CA ALA A 224 2.19 16.90 -10.17
C ALA A 224 0.90 16.82 -9.34
N VAL A 225 0.08 17.88 -9.36
CA VAL A 225 -1.23 17.90 -8.69
C VAL A 225 -2.19 16.86 -9.28
N LEU A 226 -2.34 16.82 -10.61
CA LEU A 226 -3.21 15.86 -11.29
C LEU A 226 -2.76 14.41 -11.08
N LEU A 227 -1.44 14.16 -11.09
CA LEU A 227 -0.89 12.84 -10.76
C LEU A 227 -1.18 12.45 -9.31
N THR A 228 -1.11 13.40 -8.36
CA THR A 228 -1.45 13.16 -6.95
C THR A 228 -2.93 12.81 -6.79
N ILE A 229 -3.81 13.52 -7.48
CA ILE A 229 -5.26 13.22 -7.49
C ILE A 229 -5.51 11.85 -8.09
N ALA A 230 -4.90 11.54 -9.24
CA ALA A 230 -5.05 10.24 -9.89
C ALA A 230 -4.58 9.08 -9.00
N PHE A 231 -3.44 9.25 -8.34
CA PHE A 231 -2.95 8.25 -7.38
C PHE A 231 -3.88 8.12 -6.15
N GLY A 232 -4.41 9.23 -5.65
CA GLY A 232 -5.41 9.21 -4.57
C GLY A 232 -6.67 8.46 -4.95
N LEU A 233 -7.20 8.66 -6.17
CA LEU A 233 -8.36 7.95 -6.70
C LEU A 233 -8.08 6.45 -6.92
N LEU A 234 -6.87 6.08 -7.35
CA LEU A 234 -6.44 4.68 -7.42
C LEU A 234 -6.40 4.06 -6.01
N VAL A 235 -5.81 4.75 -5.04
CA VAL A 235 -5.78 4.30 -3.63
C VAL A 235 -7.20 4.16 -3.10
N PHE A 236 -8.10 5.09 -3.44
CA PHE A 236 -9.50 5.05 -3.09
C PHE A 236 -10.16 3.74 -3.56
N GLY A 237 -10.17 3.47 -4.85
CA GLY A 237 -10.78 2.26 -5.42
C GLY A 237 -10.10 0.97 -4.97
N SER A 238 -8.75 0.94 -4.88
CA SER A 238 -8.00 -0.23 -4.41
C SER A 238 -8.34 -0.61 -2.96
N ASN A 239 -8.55 0.38 -2.08
CA ASN A 239 -8.94 0.09 -0.70
C ASN A 239 -10.35 -0.45 -0.60
N CYS A 240 -11.30 0.06 -1.40
CA CYS A 240 -12.63 -0.52 -1.51
C CYS A 240 -12.57 -1.98 -1.93
N PHE A 241 -11.86 -2.28 -3.02
CA PHE A 241 -11.68 -3.64 -3.51
C PHE A 241 -11.11 -4.57 -2.43
N ARG A 242 -9.97 -4.21 -1.83
CA ARG A 242 -9.27 -5.07 -0.85
C ARG A 242 -10.08 -5.31 0.43
N THR A 243 -10.89 -4.35 0.84
CA THR A 243 -11.67 -4.46 2.09
C THR A 243 -12.95 -5.24 1.89
N PHE A 244 -13.67 -5.02 0.79
CA PHE A 244 -15.01 -5.56 0.62
C PHE A 244 -15.11 -6.73 -0.36
N MET A 245 -14.09 -6.99 -1.19
CA MET A 245 -14.10 -8.15 -2.08
C MET A 245 -14.18 -9.50 -1.35
N PRO A 246 -13.45 -9.74 -0.24
CA PRO A 246 -13.64 -10.96 0.55
C PRO A 246 -15.07 -11.13 1.07
N LEU A 247 -15.71 -10.02 1.48
CA LEU A 247 -17.11 -10.03 1.93
C LEU A 247 -18.05 -10.35 0.77
N PHE A 248 -17.89 -9.68 -0.39
CA PHE A 248 -18.70 -9.90 -1.58
C PHE A 248 -18.68 -11.37 -2.05
N LEU A 249 -17.51 -12.00 -2.06
CA LEU A 249 -17.37 -13.40 -2.46
C LEU A 249 -18.06 -14.38 -1.50
N ARG A 250 -18.33 -13.98 -0.25
CA ARG A 250 -19.06 -14.80 0.74
C ARG A 250 -20.58 -14.62 0.67
N ILE A 251 -21.07 -13.54 0.09
CA ILE A 251 -22.51 -13.29 -0.08
C ILE A 251 -23.11 -14.47 -0.87
N PRO A 252 -24.30 -15.01 -0.45
CA PRO A 252 -24.96 -16.09 -1.17
C PRO A 252 -25.21 -15.75 -2.65
N ALA A 253 -25.19 -16.75 -3.51
CA ALA A 253 -25.43 -16.57 -4.95
C ALA A 253 -26.81 -15.96 -5.26
N VAL A 254 -27.80 -16.26 -4.43
CA VAL A 254 -29.16 -15.69 -4.55
C VAL A 254 -29.21 -14.19 -4.29
N GLU A 255 -28.21 -13.65 -3.60
CA GLU A 255 -28.05 -12.22 -3.30
C GLU A 255 -26.99 -11.57 -4.21
N GLY A 256 -26.54 -12.26 -5.25
CA GLY A 256 -25.60 -11.75 -6.25
C GLY A 256 -24.12 -11.93 -5.93
N GLY A 257 -23.76 -12.67 -4.88
CA GLY A 257 -22.40 -13.08 -4.55
C GLY A 257 -22.05 -14.46 -5.11
N PHE A 258 -21.06 -15.14 -4.48
CA PHE A 258 -20.62 -16.49 -4.91
C PHE A 258 -20.76 -17.56 -3.83
N GLY A 259 -21.15 -17.20 -2.59
CA GLY A 259 -21.38 -18.14 -1.49
C GLY A 259 -20.13 -18.89 -1.03
N LEU A 260 -18.93 -18.32 -1.19
CA LEU A 260 -17.68 -18.98 -0.82
C LEU A 260 -17.47 -18.98 0.70
N GLU A 261 -16.81 -20.02 1.20
CA GLU A 261 -16.30 -20.07 2.56
C GLU A 261 -15.18 -19.04 2.79
N GLY A 262 -14.90 -18.71 4.06
CA GLY A 262 -13.96 -17.64 4.43
C GLY A 262 -12.57 -17.78 3.83
N GLY A 263 -11.97 -18.97 3.89
CA GLY A 263 -10.63 -19.23 3.34
C GLY A 263 -10.56 -19.04 1.81
N PRO A 264 -11.35 -19.75 1.03
CA PRO A 264 -11.45 -19.57 -0.43
C PRO A 264 -11.80 -18.13 -0.84
N ALA A 265 -12.75 -17.49 -0.18
CA ALA A 265 -13.11 -16.08 -0.48
C ALA A 265 -11.92 -15.13 -0.28
N ALA A 266 -11.23 -15.27 0.85
CA ALA A 266 -10.05 -14.46 1.16
C ALA A 266 -8.89 -14.72 0.19
N PHE A 267 -8.69 -15.99 -0.22
CA PHE A 267 -7.68 -16.35 -1.23
C PHE A 267 -7.99 -15.71 -2.58
N HIS A 268 -9.18 -15.95 -3.14
CA HIS A 268 -9.54 -15.44 -4.47
C HIS A 268 -9.54 -13.90 -4.52
N ALA A 269 -9.98 -13.22 -3.45
CA ALA A 269 -10.00 -11.76 -3.37
C ALA A 269 -8.62 -11.11 -3.52
N VAL A 270 -7.53 -11.79 -3.21
CA VAL A 270 -6.18 -11.21 -3.27
C VAL A 270 -5.29 -11.86 -4.32
N PHE A 271 -5.36 -13.18 -4.49
CA PHE A 271 -4.41 -13.93 -5.32
C PHE A 271 -4.40 -13.45 -6.77
N TRP A 272 -5.55 -13.44 -7.43
CA TRP A 272 -5.65 -13.09 -8.85
C TRP A 272 -5.23 -11.65 -9.12
N PHE A 273 -5.63 -10.73 -8.26
CA PHE A 273 -5.20 -9.33 -8.34
C PHE A 273 -3.68 -9.20 -8.24
N TYR A 274 -3.05 -9.84 -7.25
CA TYR A 274 -1.60 -9.67 -7.06
C TYR A 274 -0.77 -10.40 -8.11
N VAL A 275 -1.23 -11.54 -8.62
CA VAL A 275 -0.59 -12.20 -9.77
C VAL A 275 -0.66 -11.31 -11.02
N GLY A 276 -1.83 -10.74 -11.29
CA GLY A 276 -1.99 -9.76 -12.37
C GLY A 276 -1.10 -8.52 -12.19
N SER A 277 -1.07 -7.96 -10.97
CA SER A 277 -0.24 -6.79 -10.65
C SER A 277 1.25 -7.06 -10.84
N PHE A 278 1.74 -8.23 -10.42
CA PHE A 278 3.12 -8.64 -10.65
C PHE A 278 3.48 -8.71 -12.14
N ILE A 279 2.61 -9.30 -12.96
CA ILE A 279 2.79 -9.35 -14.42
C ILE A 279 2.74 -7.95 -15.03
N GLY A 280 1.80 -7.10 -14.57
CA GLY A 280 1.67 -5.71 -14.99
C GLY A 280 2.91 -4.88 -14.70
N ILE A 281 3.46 -4.99 -13.47
CA ILE A 281 4.71 -4.30 -13.08
C ILE A 281 5.88 -4.79 -13.95
N ALA A 282 6.05 -6.10 -14.08
CA ALA A 282 7.19 -6.68 -14.80
C ALA A 282 7.17 -6.35 -16.31
N SER A 283 5.99 -6.43 -16.93
CA SER A 283 5.81 -6.11 -18.36
C SER A 283 5.88 -4.59 -18.60
N GLY A 284 5.22 -3.80 -17.76
CA GLY A 284 5.18 -2.35 -17.84
C GLY A 284 6.54 -1.71 -17.66
N ALA A 285 7.34 -2.16 -16.68
CA ALA A 285 8.69 -1.67 -16.46
C ALA A 285 9.58 -1.92 -17.68
N ARG A 286 9.58 -3.17 -18.22
CA ARG A 286 10.36 -3.52 -19.40
C ARG A 286 9.93 -2.71 -20.64
N LEU A 287 8.63 -2.53 -20.81
CA LEU A 287 8.08 -1.78 -21.94
C LEU A 287 8.43 -0.29 -21.82
N SER A 288 8.29 0.28 -20.64
CA SER A 288 8.66 1.66 -20.35
C SER A 288 10.13 1.94 -20.64
N ASP A 289 11.04 1.08 -20.15
CA ASP A 289 12.48 1.25 -20.35
C ASP A 289 12.89 1.11 -21.84
N ARG A 290 12.26 0.21 -22.60
CA ARG A 290 12.53 0.05 -24.03
C ARG A 290 12.04 1.22 -24.88
N LEU A 291 10.91 1.81 -24.49
CA LEU A 291 10.24 2.82 -25.30
C LEU A 291 10.56 4.25 -24.88
N VAL A 292 11.20 4.48 -23.71
CA VAL A 292 11.48 5.84 -23.19
C VAL A 292 12.28 6.71 -24.17
N HIS A 293 13.22 6.11 -24.90
CA HIS A 293 14.04 6.82 -25.89
C HIS A 293 13.24 7.22 -27.13
N ARG A 294 12.21 6.46 -27.49
CA ARG A 294 11.37 6.73 -28.67
C ARG A 294 10.14 7.58 -28.33
N PHE A 295 9.59 7.38 -27.15
CA PHE A 295 8.40 8.06 -26.64
C PHE A 295 8.67 8.65 -25.24
N PRO A 296 9.15 9.90 -25.16
CA PRO A 296 9.53 10.52 -23.90
C PRO A 296 8.42 10.55 -22.83
N ALA A 297 7.14 10.56 -23.25
CA ALA A 297 6.00 10.54 -22.32
C ALA A 297 5.50 9.12 -21.95
N ILE A 298 6.27 8.06 -22.27
CA ILE A 298 5.81 6.68 -22.08
C ILE A 298 5.46 6.37 -20.62
N ARG A 299 6.20 6.92 -19.66
CA ARG A 299 5.96 6.72 -18.22
C ARG A 299 4.60 7.25 -17.80
N ILE A 300 4.21 8.43 -18.26
CA ILE A 300 2.87 8.97 -18.03
C ILE A 300 1.81 8.19 -18.79
N ASN A 301 2.14 7.71 -20.01
CA ASN A 301 1.22 6.88 -20.76
C ASN A 301 0.93 5.55 -20.05
N MET A 302 1.90 4.92 -19.40
CA MET A 302 1.67 3.70 -18.62
C MET A 302 0.68 3.94 -17.47
N LEU A 303 0.68 5.12 -16.85
CA LEU A 303 -0.24 5.46 -15.77
C LEU A 303 -1.70 5.46 -16.26
N TRP A 304 -2.03 6.21 -17.32
CA TRP A 304 -3.41 6.28 -17.79
C TRP A 304 -3.87 4.98 -18.47
N ILE A 305 -2.98 4.26 -19.17
CA ILE A 305 -3.31 2.95 -19.79
C ILE A 305 -3.66 1.94 -18.68
N GLY A 306 -2.86 1.88 -17.61
CA GLY A 306 -3.13 1.02 -16.47
C GLY A 306 -4.49 1.30 -15.83
N LEU A 307 -4.81 2.58 -15.62
CA LEU A 307 -6.11 3.00 -15.08
C LEU A 307 -7.27 2.69 -16.03
N ALA A 308 -7.10 2.89 -17.33
CA ALA A 308 -8.11 2.61 -18.37
C ALA A 308 -8.44 1.11 -18.49
N ILE A 309 -7.45 0.23 -18.24
CA ILE A 309 -7.66 -1.23 -18.16
C ILE A 309 -8.36 -1.59 -16.84
N SER A 310 -7.94 -0.96 -15.74
CA SER A 310 -8.47 -1.26 -14.41
C SER A 310 -9.94 -0.85 -14.24
N ALA A 311 -10.35 0.27 -14.81
CA ALA A 311 -11.69 0.81 -14.64
C ALA A 311 -12.82 -0.16 -15.07
N PRO A 312 -12.86 -0.64 -16.33
CA PRO A 312 -13.89 -1.59 -16.76
C PRO A 312 -13.76 -2.95 -16.06
N ALA A 313 -12.54 -3.42 -15.78
CA ALA A 313 -12.32 -4.69 -15.09
C ALA A 313 -12.91 -4.66 -13.67
N MET A 314 -12.70 -3.58 -12.91
CA MET A 314 -13.28 -3.39 -11.58
C MET A 314 -14.80 -3.29 -11.62
N ALA A 315 -15.36 -2.57 -12.59
CA ALA A 315 -16.81 -2.46 -12.74
C ALA A 315 -17.46 -3.78 -13.14
N ALA A 316 -16.83 -4.56 -14.02
CA ALA A 316 -17.39 -5.80 -14.56
C ALA A 316 -17.29 -6.99 -13.61
N MET A 317 -16.22 -7.09 -12.77
CA MET A 317 -15.93 -8.30 -11.99
C MET A 317 -17.09 -8.78 -11.12
N VAL A 318 -17.88 -7.88 -10.56
CA VAL A 318 -19.00 -8.18 -9.66
C VAL A 318 -20.28 -8.59 -10.38
N TYR A 319 -20.35 -8.42 -11.71
CA TYR A 319 -21.48 -8.86 -12.54
C TYR A 319 -21.17 -10.12 -13.32
N MET A 320 -20.02 -10.74 -13.10
CA MET A 320 -19.66 -11.96 -13.82
C MET A 320 -20.52 -13.13 -13.36
N PRO A 321 -21.04 -13.94 -14.30
CA PRO A 321 -21.97 -15.04 -14.00
C PRO A 321 -21.28 -16.25 -13.33
N SER A 322 -19.96 -16.29 -13.31
CA SER A 322 -19.19 -17.38 -12.72
C SER A 322 -17.93 -16.91 -12.03
N LEU A 323 -17.51 -17.65 -10.99
CA LEU A 323 -16.30 -17.35 -10.23
C LEU A 323 -15.04 -17.28 -11.12
N PRO A 324 -14.78 -18.18 -12.10
CA PRO A 324 -13.61 -18.07 -12.96
C PRO A 324 -13.57 -16.77 -13.77
N LEU A 325 -14.71 -16.27 -14.25
CA LEU A 325 -14.78 -15.01 -14.98
C LEU A 325 -14.56 -13.80 -14.04
N CYS A 326 -15.10 -13.88 -12.81
CA CYS A 326 -14.80 -12.87 -11.79
C CYS A 326 -13.30 -12.84 -11.47
N CYS A 327 -12.66 -14.01 -11.30
CA CYS A 327 -11.22 -14.13 -11.08
C CYS A 327 -10.41 -13.58 -12.27
N LEU A 328 -10.85 -13.82 -13.50
CA LEU A 328 -10.24 -13.26 -14.71
C LEU A 328 -10.31 -11.72 -14.69
N MET A 329 -11.44 -11.14 -14.32
CA MET A 329 -11.57 -9.69 -14.20
C MET A 329 -10.70 -9.12 -13.07
N MET A 330 -10.59 -9.80 -11.92
CA MET A 330 -9.65 -9.43 -10.86
C MET A 330 -8.19 -9.47 -11.33
N PHE A 331 -7.83 -10.46 -12.14
CA PHE A 331 -6.50 -10.57 -12.74
C PHE A 331 -6.22 -9.43 -13.72
N VAL A 332 -7.16 -9.10 -14.61
CA VAL A 332 -7.05 -7.96 -15.55
C VAL A 332 -6.97 -6.64 -14.78
N PHE A 333 -7.78 -6.48 -13.72
CA PHE A 333 -7.70 -5.34 -12.81
C PHE A 333 -6.31 -5.22 -12.19
N GLY A 334 -5.72 -6.33 -11.78
CA GLY A 334 -4.35 -6.39 -11.27
C GLY A 334 -3.31 -5.96 -12.31
N ILE A 335 -3.41 -6.44 -13.56
CA ILE A 335 -2.49 -6.03 -14.65
C ILE A 335 -2.51 -4.50 -14.80
N GLY A 336 -3.69 -3.89 -14.88
CA GLY A 336 -3.82 -2.44 -14.99
C GLY A 336 -3.21 -1.70 -13.80
N GLY A 337 -3.45 -2.17 -12.56
CA GLY A 337 -2.81 -1.63 -11.37
C GLY A 337 -1.28 -1.73 -11.42
N GLY A 338 -0.74 -2.88 -11.86
CA GLY A 338 0.69 -3.07 -12.01
C GLY A 338 1.34 -2.17 -13.07
N LEU A 339 0.66 -1.92 -14.18
CA LEU A 339 1.10 -0.95 -15.20
C LEU A 339 1.17 0.48 -14.63
N PHE A 340 0.25 0.85 -13.77
CA PHE A 340 0.31 2.12 -13.06
C PHE A 340 1.50 2.16 -12.08
N ASP A 341 1.63 1.13 -11.23
CA ASP A 341 2.64 1.07 -10.18
C ASP A 341 4.07 1.13 -10.71
N CYS A 342 4.35 0.52 -11.88
CA CYS A 342 5.69 0.54 -12.49
C CYS A 342 6.19 1.95 -12.85
N SER A 343 5.28 2.88 -13.12
CA SER A 343 5.60 4.26 -13.54
C SER A 343 5.23 5.32 -12.51
N LEU A 344 4.69 4.92 -11.36
CA LEU A 344 4.15 5.81 -10.31
C LEU A 344 5.12 6.92 -9.90
N TYR A 345 6.32 6.55 -9.50
CA TYR A 345 7.32 7.51 -9.04
C TYR A 345 8.14 8.10 -10.20
N SER A 346 8.41 7.32 -11.22
CA SER A 346 9.18 7.79 -12.38
C SER A 346 8.43 8.87 -13.15
N GLY A 347 7.10 8.77 -13.27
CA GLY A 347 6.27 9.82 -13.87
C GLY A 347 6.31 11.14 -13.07
N LEU A 348 6.25 11.07 -11.72
CA LEU A 348 6.40 12.25 -10.87
C LEU A 348 7.78 12.89 -11.01
N PHE A 349 8.84 12.08 -11.09
CA PHE A 349 10.22 12.56 -11.16
C PHE A 349 10.59 13.23 -12.49
N GLU A 350 9.75 13.12 -13.52
CA GLU A 350 9.91 13.88 -14.78
C GLU A 350 9.54 15.36 -14.63
N VAL A 351 8.72 15.70 -13.62
CA VAL A 351 8.23 17.06 -13.41
C VAL A 351 8.76 17.71 -12.13
N VAL A 352 9.42 16.93 -11.25
CA VAL A 352 9.98 17.42 -9.98
C VAL A 352 11.50 17.45 -10.03
N ALA A 353 12.09 18.61 -9.70
CA ALA A 353 13.54 18.79 -9.68
C ALA A 353 14.25 17.79 -8.75
N PRO A 354 15.46 17.29 -9.09
CA PRO A 354 16.18 16.27 -8.34
C PRO A 354 16.29 16.56 -6.84
N ARG A 355 16.53 17.84 -6.46
CA ARG A 355 16.66 18.26 -5.06
C ARG A 355 15.40 18.07 -4.23
N TYR A 356 14.20 18.09 -4.87
CA TYR A 356 12.92 17.94 -4.18
C TYR A 356 12.36 16.52 -4.21
N ARG A 357 12.91 15.60 -5.00
CA ARG A 357 12.30 14.26 -5.28
C ARG A 357 11.95 13.46 -4.02
N ALA A 358 12.84 13.46 -3.02
CA ALA A 358 12.59 12.69 -1.80
C ALA A 358 11.43 13.27 -0.98
N ALA A 359 11.41 14.59 -0.77
CA ALA A 359 10.33 15.26 -0.05
C ALA A 359 9.01 15.25 -0.84
N ALA A 360 9.08 15.45 -2.18
CA ALA A 360 7.92 15.37 -3.07
C ALA A 360 7.26 13.98 -3.06
N MET A 361 8.05 12.91 -2.96
CA MET A 361 7.52 11.54 -2.81
C MET A 361 6.71 11.40 -1.52
N GLY A 362 7.17 12.00 -0.41
CA GLY A 362 6.42 12.06 0.85
C GLY A 362 5.10 12.84 0.71
N VAL A 363 5.12 14.00 0.05
CA VAL A 363 3.92 14.80 -0.25
C VAL A 363 2.95 14.03 -1.13
N TYR A 364 3.45 13.37 -2.17
CA TYR A 364 2.68 12.56 -3.12
C TYR A 364 1.94 11.41 -2.42
N LEU A 365 2.65 10.65 -1.58
CA LEU A 365 2.07 9.57 -0.78
C LEU A 365 1.04 10.11 0.22
N CYS A 366 1.39 11.18 0.96
CA CYS A 366 0.49 11.83 1.91
C CYS A 366 -0.82 12.25 1.24
N GLY A 367 -0.73 13.00 0.14
CA GLY A 367 -1.89 13.43 -0.64
C GLY A 367 -2.74 12.26 -1.14
N ALA A 368 -2.10 11.23 -1.69
CA ALA A 368 -2.80 10.05 -2.19
C ALA A 368 -3.54 9.27 -1.09
N PHE A 369 -2.91 9.08 0.08
CA PHE A 369 -3.55 8.38 1.19
C PHE A 369 -4.67 9.21 1.84
N ILE A 370 -4.53 10.54 1.92
CA ILE A 370 -5.61 11.42 2.40
C ILE A 370 -6.82 11.36 1.45
N ILE A 371 -6.61 11.48 0.13
CA ILE A 371 -7.69 11.38 -0.86
C ILE A 371 -8.30 9.97 -0.85
N GLY A 372 -7.48 8.93 -0.73
CA GLY A 372 -7.94 7.54 -0.73
C GLY A 372 -8.56 7.06 0.57
N SER A 373 -8.36 7.77 1.68
CA SER A 373 -8.79 7.30 3.01
C SER A 373 -10.31 7.15 3.18
N PRO A 374 -11.20 8.02 2.67
CA PRO A 374 -12.63 7.91 2.91
C PRO A 374 -13.30 6.77 2.12
N ALA A 375 -12.58 6.13 1.23
CA ALA A 375 -13.10 5.10 0.32
C ALA A 375 -13.92 4.00 1.03
N THR A 376 -13.36 3.44 2.09
CA THR A 376 -13.96 2.32 2.79
C THR A 376 -15.16 2.72 3.64
N ALA A 377 -15.18 3.94 4.18
CA ALA A 377 -16.35 4.48 4.84
C ALA A 377 -17.50 4.74 3.84
N VAL A 378 -17.17 5.31 2.68
CA VAL A 378 -18.14 5.55 1.61
C VAL A 378 -18.73 4.23 1.10
N LEU A 379 -17.91 3.21 0.83
CA LEU A 379 -18.44 1.92 0.38
C LEU A 379 -19.20 1.19 1.48
N GLY A 380 -18.79 1.30 2.75
CA GLY A 380 -19.55 0.76 3.87
C GLY A 380 -20.96 1.37 3.95
N TYR A 381 -21.08 2.69 3.76
CA TYR A 381 -22.37 3.38 3.69
C TYR A 381 -23.20 2.96 2.47
N VAL A 382 -22.59 2.90 1.30
CA VAL A 382 -23.26 2.45 0.05
C VAL A 382 -23.72 1.01 0.16
N GLY A 383 -22.91 0.12 0.74
CA GLY A 383 -23.25 -1.29 0.92
C GLY A 383 -24.46 -1.52 1.84
N GLN A 384 -24.67 -0.63 2.83
CA GLN A 384 -25.83 -0.68 3.71
C GLN A 384 -27.14 -0.24 3.04
N HIS A 385 -27.08 0.73 2.12
CA HIS A 385 -28.28 1.38 1.56
C HIS A 385 -28.63 0.87 0.17
N PHE A 386 -27.66 0.32 -0.57
CA PHE A 386 -27.88 -0.17 -1.94
C PHE A 386 -27.47 -1.63 -2.08
N SER A 387 -26.22 -1.90 -2.38
CA SER A 387 -25.64 -3.23 -2.41
C SER A 387 -24.10 -3.11 -2.58
N TYR A 388 -23.36 -4.10 -2.08
CA TYR A 388 -21.92 -4.17 -2.30
C TYR A 388 -21.55 -4.35 -3.77
N GLN A 389 -22.37 -5.09 -4.53
CA GLN A 389 -22.18 -5.30 -5.96
C GLN A 389 -22.17 -3.96 -6.72
N HIS A 390 -23.21 -3.15 -6.55
CA HIS A 390 -23.28 -1.82 -7.18
C HIS A 390 -22.20 -0.86 -6.65
N GLY A 391 -21.90 -0.93 -5.35
CA GLY A 391 -20.85 -0.12 -4.75
C GLY A 391 -19.46 -0.39 -5.34
N ILE A 392 -19.04 -1.64 -5.42
CA ILE A 392 -17.75 -2.01 -6.01
C ILE A 392 -17.69 -1.61 -7.48
N ALA A 393 -18.76 -1.84 -8.25
CA ALA A 393 -18.84 -1.45 -9.65
C ALA A 393 -18.70 0.07 -9.84
N LEU A 394 -19.40 0.87 -9.01
CA LEU A 394 -19.35 2.34 -9.06
C LEU A 394 -17.91 2.86 -8.86
N PHE A 395 -17.12 2.21 -8.01
CA PHE A 395 -15.74 2.60 -7.78
C PHE A 395 -14.80 2.27 -8.95
N GLY A 396 -15.21 1.47 -9.93
CA GLY A 396 -14.57 1.44 -11.25
C GLY A 396 -14.54 2.83 -11.91
N GLY A 397 -15.55 3.66 -11.65
CA GLY A 397 -15.60 5.06 -12.09
C GLY A 397 -14.46 5.93 -11.53
N THR A 398 -13.96 5.65 -10.32
CA THR A 398 -12.82 6.41 -9.77
C THR A 398 -11.54 6.19 -10.58
N TYR A 399 -11.34 4.98 -11.11
CA TYR A 399 -10.23 4.68 -12.03
C TYR A 399 -10.40 5.38 -13.38
N ALA A 400 -11.64 5.48 -13.88
CA ALA A 400 -11.92 6.22 -15.10
C ALA A 400 -11.62 7.72 -14.93
N ILE A 401 -12.07 8.32 -13.82
CA ILE A 401 -11.76 9.72 -13.48
C ILE A 401 -10.25 9.92 -13.30
N ALA A 402 -9.56 9.00 -12.65
CA ALA A 402 -8.11 9.02 -12.50
C ALA A 402 -7.40 8.94 -13.86
N ALA A 403 -7.86 8.09 -14.77
CA ALA A 403 -7.33 8.02 -16.15
C ALA A 403 -7.50 9.35 -16.89
N ILE A 404 -8.67 9.97 -16.80
CA ILE A 404 -8.95 11.28 -17.39
C ILE A 404 -8.02 12.34 -16.79
N ALA A 405 -7.79 12.34 -15.49
CA ALA A 405 -6.88 13.28 -14.84
C ALA A 405 -5.44 13.14 -15.34
N VAL A 406 -4.95 11.89 -15.52
CA VAL A 406 -3.60 11.65 -16.08
C VAL A 406 -3.53 12.03 -17.57
N ILE A 407 -4.57 11.77 -18.35
CA ILE A 407 -4.65 12.21 -19.77
C ILE A 407 -4.64 13.74 -19.85
N ALA A 408 -5.43 14.40 -18.99
CA ALA A 408 -5.44 15.86 -18.91
C ALA A 408 -4.05 16.41 -18.53
N ALA A 409 -3.40 15.82 -17.52
CA ALA A 409 -2.04 16.19 -17.16
C ALA A 409 -1.08 16.06 -18.34
N ARG A 410 -1.15 14.96 -19.11
CA ARG A 410 -0.30 14.71 -20.26
C ARG A 410 -0.53 15.72 -21.41
N VAL A 411 -1.79 16.02 -21.69
CA VAL A 411 -2.16 16.86 -22.85
C VAL A 411 -1.92 18.34 -22.57
N PHE A 412 -2.31 18.82 -21.39
CA PHE A 412 -2.35 20.25 -21.10
C PHE A 412 -1.14 20.79 -20.36
N SER A 413 -0.50 20.02 -19.49
CA SER A 413 0.53 20.55 -18.58
C SER A 413 1.89 19.87 -18.66
N PHE A 414 1.96 18.61 -19.05
CA PHE A 414 3.20 17.83 -18.97
C PHE A 414 4.36 18.43 -19.78
N HIS A 415 4.11 18.92 -21.00
CA HIS A 415 5.15 19.51 -21.85
C HIS A 415 5.75 20.77 -21.25
N HIS A 416 4.95 21.54 -20.51
CA HIS A 416 5.39 22.76 -19.83
C HIS A 416 6.09 22.44 -18.49
N ASP A 417 5.60 21.45 -17.75
CA ASP A 417 6.09 21.10 -16.42
C ASP A 417 7.33 20.22 -16.44
N ARG A 418 7.60 19.55 -17.55
CA ARG A 418 8.71 18.61 -17.72
C ARG A 418 10.05 19.32 -17.51
N ILE A 419 10.92 18.68 -16.73
CA ILE A 419 12.28 19.15 -16.50
C ILE A 419 13.19 18.43 -17.48
N ASP A 420 13.88 19.18 -18.35
CA ASP A 420 14.93 18.62 -19.19
C ASP A 420 16.06 18.09 -18.31
N GLN A 421 16.33 16.79 -18.40
CA GLN A 421 17.37 16.13 -17.59
C GLN A 421 18.81 16.55 -17.98
N ALA A 422 18.95 17.54 -18.83
CA ALA A 422 20.23 18.09 -19.30
C ALA A 422 20.73 19.31 -18.48
N GLN A 423 20.01 19.69 -17.41
CA GLN A 423 20.42 20.74 -16.47
C GLN A 423 20.76 20.09 -15.09
#